data_4830edb84ddfc6a9f226234f179709d4
#
_entry.id   4830edb84ddfc6a9f226234f179709d4
#
_cell.length_a   1.000
_cell.length_b   1.000
_cell.length_c   1.000
_cell.angle_alpha   90.00
_cell.angle_beta   90.00
_cell.angle_gamma   90.00
#
_symmetry.space_group_name_H-M   'P 1'
#
loop_
_entity.id
_entity.type
_entity.pdbx_description
1 polymer ?
#
loop_
_entity_poly.entity_id
_entity_poly.type
_entity_poly.pdbx_seq_one_letter_code
_entity_poly.pdbx_strand_id
1 'polypeptide(L)'
;MEENNIIAYKGFDENLCCRGFQYEIGKEYVHEGEIECCESGFHACTNPLDVLDYYEADGKNRYCEVEQSGTIKTADDDTKQASSKIKIKAEIGMAGLSKLELNG
;
A
#
# COMPACT_ATOMS: atom_id res chain seq x y z
N MET A 1 -21.77 -1.67 -11.87
CA MET A 1 -20.46 -1.38 -12.48
C MET A 1 -19.35 -1.81 -11.55
N GLU A 2 -18.36 -2.47 -12.08
CA GLU A 2 -17.27 -2.97 -11.26
C GLU A 2 -16.29 -1.85 -10.91
N GLU A 3 -15.77 -1.91 -9.70
CA GLU A 3 -14.70 -1.03 -9.31
C GLU A 3 -13.38 -1.60 -9.83
N ASN A 4 -12.43 -0.71 -10.09
CA ASN A 4 -11.08 -1.13 -10.43
C ASN A 4 -10.35 -1.49 -9.14
N ASN A 5 -10.23 -2.78 -8.90
CA ASN A 5 -9.51 -3.25 -7.71
C ASN A 5 -8.10 -3.65 -8.11
N ILE A 6 -7.12 -3.04 -7.49
CA ILE A 6 -5.71 -3.28 -7.81
C ILE A 6 -5.02 -3.81 -6.57
N ILE A 7 -4.33 -4.94 -6.73
CA ILE A 7 -3.50 -5.48 -5.66
C ILE A 7 -2.19 -4.69 -5.65
N ALA A 8 -1.82 -4.25 -4.45
CA ALA A 8 -0.62 -3.46 -4.27
C ALA A 8 -0.01 -3.82 -2.91
N TYR A 9 1.09 -3.17 -2.57
CA TYR A 9 1.84 -3.49 -1.36
C TYR A 9 2.14 -2.20 -0.62
N LYS A 10 2.00 -2.23 0.70
CA LYS A 10 2.12 -1.03 1.52
C LYS A 10 3.00 -1.31 2.72
N GLY A 11 3.85 -0.33 3.04
CA GLY A 11 4.69 -0.39 4.23
C GLY A 11 4.06 0.39 5.38
N PHE A 12 4.39 -0.03 6.59
CA PHE A 12 3.91 0.56 7.82
C PHE A 12 5.04 0.51 8.85
N ASP A 13 4.91 1.29 9.91
CA ASP A 13 5.82 1.16 11.04
C ASP A 13 5.47 -0.10 11.85
N GLU A 14 6.19 -0.29 12.95
CA GLU A 14 6.01 -1.50 13.77
C GLU A 14 4.63 -1.61 14.43
N ASN A 15 3.89 -0.50 14.49
CA ASN A 15 2.54 -0.47 15.05
C ASN A 15 1.43 -0.54 14.00
N LEU A 16 1.80 -0.84 12.76
CA LEU A 16 0.90 -0.87 11.61
C LEU A 16 0.31 0.52 11.33
N CYS A 17 1.10 1.55 11.58
CA CYS A 17 0.74 2.92 11.26
C CYS A 17 1.50 3.40 10.05
N CYS A 18 0.90 4.29 9.28
CA CYS A 18 1.54 4.94 8.16
C CYS A 18 1.16 6.41 8.19
N ARG A 19 2.17 7.28 8.30
CA ARG A 19 1.98 8.74 8.35
C ARG A 19 0.99 9.16 9.44
N GLY A 20 1.09 8.49 10.60
CA GLY A 20 0.24 8.81 11.75
C GLY A 20 -1.15 8.19 11.72
N PHE A 21 -1.50 7.45 10.68
CA PHE A 21 -2.80 6.80 10.58
C PHE A 21 -2.68 5.33 10.96
N GLN A 22 -3.54 4.87 11.86
CA GLN A 22 -3.55 3.49 12.33
C GLN A 22 -4.38 2.61 11.42
N TYR A 23 -3.76 1.53 10.92
CA TYR A 23 -4.43 0.54 10.09
C TYR A 23 -4.63 -0.77 10.85
N GLU A 24 -5.51 -1.62 10.35
CA GLU A 24 -5.74 -2.96 10.89
C GLU A 24 -5.91 -3.95 9.76
N ILE A 25 -5.35 -5.14 9.93
CA ILE A 25 -5.48 -6.19 8.93
C ILE A 25 -6.94 -6.63 8.84
N GLY A 26 -7.43 -6.76 7.61
CA GLY A 26 -8.81 -7.14 7.34
C GLY A 26 -9.79 -6.00 7.24
N LYS A 27 -9.35 -4.77 7.50
CA LYS A 27 -10.24 -3.62 7.43
C LYS A 27 -10.11 -2.84 6.14
N GLU A 28 -11.20 -2.18 5.76
CA GLU A 28 -11.25 -1.32 4.60
C GLU A 28 -11.40 0.13 5.06
N TYR A 29 -10.75 1.05 4.35
CA TYR A 29 -10.77 2.47 4.67
C TYR A 29 -11.14 3.27 3.44
N VAL A 30 -11.84 4.38 3.67
CA VAL A 30 -12.29 5.27 2.61
C VAL A 30 -11.80 6.68 2.90
N HIS A 31 -11.23 7.34 1.90
CA HIS A 31 -10.84 8.73 1.97
C HIS A 31 -11.84 9.55 1.19
N GLU A 32 -12.40 10.58 1.82
CA GLU A 32 -13.31 11.51 1.16
C GLU A 32 -12.54 12.73 0.72
N GLY A 33 -12.88 13.24 -0.45
CA GLY A 33 -12.21 14.38 -1.02
C GLY A 33 -11.30 14.00 -2.17
N GLU A 34 -10.52 14.96 -2.65
CA GLU A 34 -9.65 14.73 -3.79
C GLU A 34 -8.50 13.79 -3.48
N ILE A 35 -8.09 13.05 -4.50
CA ILE A 35 -6.95 12.15 -4.42
C ILE A 35 -5.81 12.75 -5.21
N GLU A 36 -4.67 12.96 -4.55
CA GLU A 36 -3.45 13.44 -5.19
C GLU A 36 -2.30 12.55 -4.79
N CYS A 37 -1.57 12.03 -5.75
CA CYS A 37 -0.43 11.16 -5.46
C CYS A 37 0.58 11.90 -4.58
N CYS A 38 1.01 11.23 -3.52
CA CYS A 38 1.97 11.73 -2.52
C CYS A 38 1.42 12.78 -1.57
N GLU A 39 0.16 13.18 -1.69
CA GLU A 39 -0.43 14.19 -0.79
C GLU A 39 -1.67 13.67 -0.06
N SER A 40 -2.62 13.11 -0.80
CA SER A 40 -3.87 12.68 -0.18
C SER A 40 -4.29 11.30 -0.70
N GLY A 41 -5.13 10.62 0.08
CA GLY A 41 -5.57 9.27 -0.23
C GLY A 41 -4.65 8.23 0.36
N PHE A 42 -4.91 6.98 0.01
CA PHE A 42 -4.14 5.85 0.52
C PHE A 42 -3.09 5.43 -0.49
N HIS A 43 -1.82 5.41 -0.07
CA HIS A 43 -0.70 5.15 -0.96
C HIS A 43 -0.19 3.73 -0.82
N ALA A 44 0.12 3.10 -1.94
CA ALA A 44 0.72 1.77 -1.99
C ALA A 44 1.48 1.63 -3.31
N CYS A 45 2.32 0.60 -3.40
CA CYS A 45 3.12 0.35 -4.61
C CYS A 45 2.67 -0.95 -5.26
N THR A 46 2.54 -0.94 -6.58
CA THR A 46 2.21 -2.17 -7.30
C THR A 46 3.41 -3.10 -7.39
N ASN A 47 4.63 -2.56 -7.33
CA ASN A 47 5.83 -3.37 -7.22
C ASN A 47 6.19 -3.56 -5.75
N PRO A 48 6.21 -4.79 -5.24
CA PRO A 48 6.44 -5.02 -3.81
C PRO A 48 7.78 -4.50 -3.30
N LEU A 49 8.83 -4.53 -4.12
CA LEU A 49 10.14 -4.05 -3.66
C LEU A 49 10.24 -2.54 -3.60
N ASP A 50 9.40 -1.81 -4.33
CA ASP A 50 9.40 -0.36 -4.27
C ASP A 50 8.93 0.16 -2.92
N VAL A 51 8.21 -0.66 -2.15
CA VAL A 51 7.81 -0.31 -0.79
C VAL A 51 9.03 -0.02 0.07
N LEU A 52 10.13 -0.70 -0.18
CA LEU A 52 11.36 -0.56 0.60
C LEU A 52 12.03 0.81 0.43
N ASP A 53 11.68 1.54 -0.63
CA ASP A 53 12.16 2.91 -0.79
C ASP A 53 11.52 3.86 0.22
N TYR A 54 10.39 3.47 0.78
CA TYR A 54 9.64 4.27 1.75
C TYR A 54 9.71 3.72 3.17
N TYR A 55 9.82 2.40 3.28
CA TYR A 55 9.90 1.71 4.57
C TYR A 55 10.99 0.66 4.50
N GLU A 56 12.19 1.02 4.94
CA GLU A 56 13.36 0.14 4.84
C GLU A 56 13.18 -1.16 5.62
N ALA A 57 13.93 -2.16 5.19
CA ALA A 57 13.93 -3.46 5.84
C ALA A 57 14.81 -3.43 7.10
N ASP A 58 14.33 -2.79 8.15
CA ASP A 58 15.08 -2.61 9.39
C ASP A 58 14.71 -3.61 10.48
N GLY A 59 13.85 -4.57 10.15
CA GLY A 59 13.36 -5.58 11.09
C GLY A 59 12.19 -5.11 11.95
N LYS A 60 11.81 -3.85 11.86
CA LYS A 60 10.68 -3.29 12.63
C LYS A 60 9.50 -2.94 11.74
N ASN A 61 9.76 -2.43 10.54
CA ASN A 61 8.69 -2.06 9.63
C ASN A 61 7.91 -3.29 9.20
N ARG A 62 6.63 -3.08 8.95
CA ARG A 62 5.70 -4.14 8.56
C ARG A 62 5.20 -3.87 7.15
N TYR A 63 4.83 -4.93 6.45
CA TYR A 63 4.40 -4.83 5.06
C TYR A 63 3.15 -5.65 4.87
N CYS A 64 2.20 -5.12 4.08
CA CYS A 64 0.94 -5.82 3.81
C CYS A 64 0.63 -5.83 2.33
N GLU A 65 -0.02 -6.90 1.90
CA GLU A 65 -0.72 -6.91 0.63
C GLU A 65 -2.02 -6.17 0.85
N VAL A 66 -2.33 -5.23 -0.04
CA VAL A 66 -3.53 -4.40 0.06
C VAL A 66 -4.27 -4.41 -1.27
N GLU A 67 -5.54 -4.05 -1.21
CA GLU A 67 -6.35 -3.89 -2.40
C GLU A 67 -6.79 -2.44 -2.46
N GLN A 68 -6.42 -1.75 -3.54
CA GLN A 68 -6.81 -0.36 -3.75
C GLN A 68 -7.95 -0.30 -4.75
N SER A 69 -8.88 0.62 -4.52
CA SER A 69 -10.05 0.79 -5.37
C SER A 69 -10.58 2.21 -5.29
N GLY A 70 -11.67 2.45 -6.00
CA GLY A 70 -12.25 3.78 -6.09
C GLY A 70 -11.48 4.62 -7.10
N THR A 71 -11.23 5.88 -6.75
CA THR A 71 -10.40 6.75 -7.57
C THR A 71 -8.94 6.42 -7.33
N ILE A 72 -8.20 6.13 -8.40
CA ILE A 72 -6.78 5.76 -8.29
C ILE A 72 -5.96 6.69 -9.18
N LYS A 73 -4.89 7.25 -8.62
CA LYS A 73 -3.94 8.09 -9.35
C LYS A 73 -2.53 7.56 -9.14
N THR A 74 -1.76 7.50 -10.21
CA THR A 74 -0.42 6.93 -10.19
C THR A 74 0.64 8.02 -10.30
N ALA A 75 1.83 7.74 -9.75
CA ALA A 75 2.98 8.60 -9.94
C ALA A 75 3.63 8.30 -11.29
N ASP A 76 4.28 9.31 -11.89
CA ASP A 76 4.85 9.17 -13.24
C ASP A 76 6.10 8.29 -13.28
N ASP A 77 6.87 8.28 -12.20
CA ASP A 77 8.20 7.66 -12.20
C ASP A 77 8.34 6.53 -11.17
N ASP A 78 7.21 5.98 -10.72
CA ASP A 78 7.20 5.00 -9.64
C ASP A 78 5.98 4.10 -9.80
N THR A 79 5.96 3.00 -9.07
CA THR A 79 4.78 2.14 -8.99
C THR A 79 3.84 2.54 -7.86
N LYS A 80 4.18 3.61 -7.14
CA LYS A 80 3.32 4.13 -6.07
C LYS A 80 2.07 4.76 -6.66
N GLN A 81 0.95 4.47 -6.03
CA GLN A 81 -0.32 5.06 -6.44
C GLN A 81 -1.16 5.41 -5.22
N ALA A 82 -2.02 6.41 -5.39
CA ALA A 82 -2.95 6.85 -4.35
C ALA A 82 -4.35 6.42 -4.71
N SER A 83 -5.12 6.00 -3.72
CA SER A 83 -6.51 5.59 -3.96
C SER A 83 -7.44 6.17 -2.92
N SER A 84 -8.72 6.24 -3.27
CA SER A 84 -9.75 6.68 -2.33
C SER A 84 -10.20 5.57 -1.40
N LYS A 85 -9.94 4.31 -1.75
CA LYS A 85 -10.27 3.17 -0.90
C LYS A 85 -9.09 2.24 -0.80
N ILE A 86 -8.92 1.63 0.36
CA ILE A 86 -7.89 0.62 0.57
C ILE A 86 -8.41 -0.44 1.54
N LYS A 87 -8.12 -1.70 1.24
CA LYS A 87 -8.40 -2.81 2.14
C LYS A 87 -7.07 -3.47 2.49
N ILE A 88 -6.81 -3.63 3.78
CA ILE A 88 -5.59 -4.29 4.24
C ILE A 88 -5.87 -5.78 4.28
N LYS A 89 -5.32 -6.52 3.33
CA LYS A 89 -5.69 -7.93 3.14
C LYS A 89 -4.90 -8.88 4.03
N ALA A 90 -3.58 -8.79 3.97
CA ALA A 90 -2.76 -9.73 4.72
C ALA A 90 -1.37 -9.14 4.95
N GLU A 91 -0.80 -9.43 6.11
CA GLU A 91 0.56 -9.04 6.38
C GLU A 91 1.53 -10.03 5.74
N ILE A 92 2.59 -9.49 5.12
CA ILE A 92 3.65 -10.29 4.53
C ILE A 92 4.97 -9.87 5.16
N GLY A 93 5.88 -10.82 5.31
CA GLY A 93 7.19 -10.51 5.83
C GLY A 93 8.13 -10.08 4.72
N MET A 94 9.35 -9.71 5.10
CA MET A 94 10.39 -9.31 4.16
C MET A 94 10.67 -10.42 3.14
N ALA A 95 10.71 -11.66 3.60
CA ALA A 95 10.91 -12.80 2.71
C ALA A 95 9.76 -12.93 1.70
N GLY A 96 8.54 -12.60 2.11
CA GLY A 96 7.38 -12.62 1.23
C GLY A 96 7.47 -11.59 0.14
N LEU A 97 7.93 -10.37 0.47
CA LEU A 97 8.12 -9.32 -0.52
C LEU A 97 9.12 -9.74 -1.60
N SER A 98 10.26 -10.26 -1.17
CA SER A 98 11.30 -10.70 -2.09
C SER A 98 10.83 -11.83 -3.00
N LYS A 99 10.05 -12.75 -2.44
CA LYS A 99 9.52 -13.87 -3.19
C LYS A 99 8.52 -13.42 -4.25
N LEU A 100 7.69 -12.44 -3.93
CA LEU A 100 6.73 -11.90 -4.89
C LEU A 100 7.44 -11.27 -6.08
N GLU A 101 8.51 -10.53 -5.82
CA GLU A 101 9.29 -9.92 -6.90
C GLU A 101 9.94 -10.97 -7.79
N LEU A 102 10.50 -12.03 -7.20
CA LEU A 102 11.13 -13.10 -7.97
C LEU A 102 10.13 -13.88 -8.83
N ASN A 103 8.90 -13.98 -8.39
CA ASN A 103 7.86 -14.71 -9.11
C ASN A 103 7.07 -13.82 -10.07
N GLY A 104 7.24 -12.53 -9.95
CA GLY A 104 6.55 -11.55 -10.78
C GLY A 104 7.29 -11.28 -12.04
#